data_05db9b0b9080e601ef683d53da21e3b9
#
_entry.id   05db9b0b9080e601ef683d53da21e3b9
#
_cell.length_a   1.000
_cell.length_b   1.000
_cell.length_c   1.000
_cell.angle_alpha   90.00
_cell.angle_beta   90.00
_cell.angle_gamma   90.00
#
_symmetry.space_group_name_H-M   'P 1'
#
loop_
_entity.id
_entity.type
_entity.pdbx_description
1 polymer ?
#
loop_
_entity_poly.entity_id
_entity_poly.type
_entity_poly.pdbx_seq_one_letter_code
_entity_poly.pdbx_strand_id
1 'polypeptide(L)'
;MKYKIAICDDSDADRQYVLNMVHAWAASAGHVVHTDAFTSAENFLFHYAEESDYDILLLDIEMGAMDGVTMAKQLRKNNDTVQIVFITGYSDYISEGYEVAALHYLMKPVKKEKLCSVLNRAAEKLSKNEKVLNFEIGGEMVRVPIYQIRYADVFGNYVTIHALSDVTVKMTLGELEKQLDERFYRVGRSTIINLTQISRVTKTEIKLSDGTAIPLPRGAYDGINRAIINMR
;
A
#
# COMPACT_ATOMS: atom_id res chain seq x y z
N MET A 1 5.86 -2.44 3.36
CA MET A 1 4.66 -2.21 2.51
C MET A 1 4.92 -1.01 1.62
N LYS A 2 4.23 -0.92 0.47
CA LYS A 2 4.27 0.24 -0.44
C LYS A 2 2.96 1.00 -0.29
N TYR A 3 3.05 2.32 -0.15
CA TYR A 3 1.86 3.19 -0.07
C TYR A 3 1.97 4.34 -1.07
N LYS A 4 0.84 4.70 -1.68
CA LYS A 4 0.70 5.91 -2.49
C LYS A 4 -0.06 6.96 -1.68
N ILE A 5 0.59 8.09 -1.43
CA ILE A 5 0.09 9.13 -0.52
C ILE A 5 -0.03 10.45 -1.27
N ALA A 6 -1.22 11.02 -1.31
CA ALA A 6 -1.41 12.38 -1.80
C ALA A 6 -1.40 13.39 -0.65
N ILE A 7 -0.75 14.53 -0.88
CA ILE A 7 -0.71 15.68 0.03
C ILE A 7 -1.33 16.85 -0.70
N CYS A 8 -2.41 17.39 -0.18
CA CYS A 8 -3.15 18.47 -0.79
C CYS A 8 -3.25 19.66 0.18
N ASP A 9 -2.62 20.79 -0.16
CA ASP A 9 -2.51 21.98 0.67
C ASP A 9 -2.08 23.14 -0.25
N ASP A 10 -2.64 24.34 -0.16
CA ASP A 10 -2.29 25.47 -1.02
C ASP A 10 -0.98 26.16 -0.58
N SER A 11 -0.56 25.97 0.69
CA SER A 11 0.71 26.43 1.23
C SER A 11 1.88 25.52 0.81
N ASP A 12 2.81 26.03 0.02
CA ASP A 12 4.02 25.28 -0.39
C ASP A 12 4.87 24.87 0.84
N ALA A 13 4.98 25.74 1.82
CA ALA A 13 5.74 25.47 3.04
C ALA A 13 5.13 24.29 3.83
N ASP A 14 3.81 24.25 3.97
CA ASP A 14 3.11 23.20 4.70
C ASP A 14 3.17 21.88 3.94
N ARG A 15 2.96 21.90 2.61
CA ARG A 15 3.13 20.71 1.76
C ARG A 15 4.52 20.10 1.93
N GLN A 16 5.56 20.92 1.82
CA GLN A 16 6.94 20.44 1.92
C GLN A 16 7.25 19.93 3.33
N TYR A 17 6.72 20.58 4.36
CA TYR A 17 6.89 20.16 5.75
C TYR A 17 6.24 18.79 5.99
N VAL A 18 4.99 18.59 5.54
CA VAL A 18 4.27 17.31 5.66
C VAL A 18 4.96 16.22 4.84
N LEU A 19 5.42 16.53 3.62
CA LEU A 19 6.15 15.61 2.75
C LEU A 19 7.40 15.05 3.44
N ASN A 20 8.20 15.93 4.05
CA ASN A 20 9.41 15.53 4.77
C ASN A 20 9.09 14.61 5.95
N MET A 21 7.99 14.85 6.68
CA MET A 21 7.57 13.99 7.77
C MET A 21 7.08 12.61 7.28
N VAL A 22 6.36 12.54 6.16
CA VAL A 22 5.92 11.29 5.54
C VAL A 22 7.13 10.44 5.14
N HIS A 23 8.13 11.02 4.48
CA HIS A 23 9.35 10.29 4.13
C HIS A 23 10.14 9.82 5.36
N ALA A 24 10.24 10.65 6.39
CA ALA A 24 10.89 10.26 7.65
C ALA A 24 10.15 9.11 8.36
N TRP A 25 8.82 9.13 8.36
CA TRP A 25 8.00 8.03 8.86
C TRP A 25 8.24 6.75 8.06
N ALA A 26 8.18 6.82 6.73
CA ALA A 26 8.37 5.66 5.87
C ALA A 26 9.74 5.01 6.10
N ALA A 27 10.81 5.81 6.16
CA ALA A 27 12.16 5.32 6.43
C ALA A 27 12.28 4.64 7.80
N SER A 28 11.65 5.20 8.84
CA SER A 28 11.70 4.64 10.19
C SER A 28 10.87 3.36 10.35
N ALA A 29 9.79 3.21 9.59
CA ALA A 29 8.88 2.07 9.65
C ALA A 29 9.20 0.97 8.60
N GLY A 30 10.23 1.17 7.77
CA GLY A 30 10.59 0.23 6.70
C GLY A 30 9.55 0.15 5.58
N HIS A 31 8.82 1.26 5.34
CA HIS A 31 7.85 1.36 4.25
C HIS A 31 8.45 2.03 3.01
N VAL A 32 7.92 1.69 1.85
CA VAL A 32 8.16 2.41 0.60
C VAL A 32 6.97 3.31 0.35
N VAL A 33 7.19 4.59 0.08
CA VAL A 33 6.12 5.54 -0.23
C VAL A 33 6.35 6.19 -1.59
N HIS A 34 5.29 6.30 -2.37
CA HIS A 34 5.18 7.23 -3.48
C HIS A 34 4.30 8.39 -3.04
N THR A 35 4.76 9.62 -3.27
CA THR A 35 4.06 10.81 -2.79
C THR A 35 3.81 11.77 -3.92
N ASP A 36 2.56 12.21 -4.08
CA ASP A 36 2.16 13.27 -4.99
C ASP A 36 1.66 14.47 -4.18
N ALA A 37 2.02 15.68 -4.62
CA ALA A 37 1.70 16.92 -3.94
C ALA A 37 0.85 17.82 -4.84
N PHE A 38 -0.29 18.29 -4.32
CA PHE A 38 -1.28 19.09 -5.04
C PHE A 38 -1.51 20.41 -4.33
N THR A 39 -1.68 21.47 -5.12
CA THR A 39 -1.88 22.84 -4.62
C THR A 39 -3.35 23.21 -4.42
N SER A 40 -4.27 22.38 -4.91
CA SER A 40 -5.72 22.60 -4.76
C SER A 40 -6.48 21.28 -4.88
N ALA A 41 -7.73 21.30 -4.42
CA ALA A 41 -8.66 20.19 -4.53
C ALA A 41 -8.97 19.84 -5.99
N GLU A 42 -9.12 20.85 -6.85
CA GLU A 42 -9.42 20.67 -8.28
C GLU A 42 -8.25 19.99 -9.01
N ASN A 43 -7.02 20.40 -8.69
CA ASN A 43 -5.82 19.80 -9.28
C ASN A 43 -5.71 18.32 -8.90
N PHE A 44 -5.96 17.99 -7.63
CA PHE A 44 -6.00 16.60 -7.19
C PHE A 44 -7.11 15.81 -7.90
N LEU A 45 -8.35 16.33 -7.96
CA LEU A 45 -9.48 15.61 -8.59
C LEU A 45 -9.27 15.38 -10.08
N PHE A 46 -8.64 16.33 -10.78
CA PHE A 46 -8.26 16.16 -12.18
C PHE A 46 -7.28 14.99 -12.36
N HIS A 47 -6.24 14.93 -11.52
CA HIS A 47 -5.27 13.82 -11.54
C HIS A 47 -5.90 12.50 -11.10
N TYR A 48 -6.75 12.53 -10.07
CA TYR A 48 -7.42 11.34 -9.54
C TYR A 48 -8.36 10.67 -10.55
N ALA A 49 -8.89 11.42 -11.52
CA ALA A 49 -9.71 10.86 -12.61
C ALA A 49 -8.90 9.92 -13.52
N GLU A 50 -7.59 10.12 -13.63
CA GLU A 50 -6.67 9.30 -14.42
C GLU A 50 -5.98 8.22 -13.56
N GLU A 51 -5.60 8.56 -12.32
CA GLU A 51 -4.92 7.67 -11.38
C GLU A 51 -5.63 7.71 -10.01
N SER A 52 -6.47 6.72 -9.73
CA SER A 52 -7.33 6.66 -8.55
C SER A 52 -6.83 5.76 -7.41
N ASP A 53 -5.56 5.33 -7.44
CA ASP A 53 -4.98 4.27 -6.60
C ASP A 53 -4.29 4.77 -5.32
N TYR A 54 -4.70 5.92 -4.77
CA TYR A 54 -4.16 6.43 -3.52
C TYR A 54 -4.64 5.64 -2.30
N ASP A 55 -3.71 5.34 -1.39
CA ASP A 55 -3.97 4.68 -0.11
C ASP A 55 -4.32 5.66 1.00
N ILE A 56 -3.62 6.81 1.03
CA ILE A 56 -3.75 7.82 2.09
C ILE A 56 -3.81 9.21 1.44
N LEU A 57 -4.74 10.03 1.91
CA LEU A 57 -4.85 11.43 1.55
C LEU A 57 -4.63 12.31 2.79
N LEU A 58 -3.65 13.20 2.72
CA LEU A 58 -3.36 14.22 3.72
C LEU A 58 -3.85 15.55 3.15
N LEU A 59 -4.96 16.07 3.68
CA LEU A 59 -5.72 17.17 3.09
C LEU A 59 -5.78 18.37 4.01
N ASP A 60 -5.43 19.55 3.51
CA ASP A 60 -5.91 20.77 4.12
C ASP A 60 -7.39 20.97 3.80
N ILE A 61 -8.08 21.68 4.64
CA ILE A 61 -9.49 22.05 4.43
C ILE A 61 -9.59 23.32 3.60
N GLU A 62 -8.87 24.36 3.96
CA GLU A 62 -8.93 25.63 3.24
C GLU A 62 -7.91 25.64 2.08
N MET A 63 -8.41 25.45 0.87
CA MET A 63 -7.63 25.39 -0.36
C MET A 63 -8.32 26.11 -1.52
N GLY A 64 -8.46 27.42 -1.44
CA GLY A 64 -8.98 28.21 -2.57
C GLY A 64 -10.48 28.03 -2.83
N ALA A 65 -10.87 27.64 -4.06
CA ALA A 65 -12.28 27.62 -4.48
C ALA A 65 -13.05 26.40 -3.97
N MET A 66 -12.41 25.23 -3.93
CA MET A 66 -12.99 24.01 -3.35
C MET A 66 -12.25 23.66 -2.07
N ASP A 67 -13.00 23.48 -0.98
CA ASP A 67 -12.44 23.03 0.29
C ASP A 67 -12.18 21.52 0.31
N GLY A 68 -11.27 21.08 1.22
CA GLY A 68 -10.88 19.69 1.36
C GLY A 68 -12.00 18.75 1.79
N VAL A 69 -13.01 19.25 2.52
CA VAL A 69 -14.16 18.43 2.94
C VAL A 69 -15.07 18.15 1.75
N THR A 70 -15.36 19.15 0.92
CA THR A 70 -16.13 19.00 -0.32
C THR A 70 -15.43 18.00 -1.26
N MET A 71 -14.11 18.11 -1.40
CA MET A 71 -13.30 17.14 -2.16
C MET A 71 -13.42 15.72 -1.58
N ALA A 72 -13.29 15.57 -0.29
CA ALA A 72 -13.43 14.28 0.39
C ALA A 72 -14.82 13.66 0.21
N LYS A 73 -15.90 14.47 0.27
CA LYS A 73 -17.28 14.04 -0.02
C LYS A 73 -17.44 13.53 -1.46
N GLN A 74 -16.76 14.15 -2.43
CA GLN A 74 -16.79 13.69 -3.82
C GLN A 74 -16.06 12.34 -3.97
N LEU A 75 -14.90 12.19 -3.34
CA LEU A 75 -14.14 10.92 -3.34
C LEU A 75 -14.94 9.78 -2.73
N ARG A 76 -15.61 10.00 -1.62
CA ARG A 76 -16.39 8.97 -0.90
C ARG A 76 -17.56 8.42 -1.71
N LYS A 77 -18.02 9.09 -2.75
CA LYS A 77 -19.06 8.54 -3.65
C LYS A 77 -18.58 7.29 -4.39
N ASN A 78 -17.28 7.17 -4.65
CA ASN A 78 -16.71 6.11 -5.48
C ASN A 78 -15.56 5.32 -4.79
N ASN A 79 -15.04 5.81 -3.66
CA ASN A 79 -13.94 5.17 -2.93
C ASN A 79 -14.12 5.34 -1.42
N ASP A 80 -14.42 4.24 -0.74
CA ASP A 80 -14.58 4.14 0.71
C ASP A 80 -13.32 3.61 1.43
N THR A 81 -12.32 3.12 0.68
CA THR A 81 -11.13 2.45 1.22
C THR A 81 -9.98 3.39 1.52
N VAL A 82 -9.83 4.48 0.75
CA VAL A 82 -8.76 5.46 0.94
C VAL A 82 -8.83 6.08 2.35
N GLN A 83 -7.69 6.17 3.03
CA GLN A 83 -7.61 6.74 4.37
C GLN A 83 -7.42 8.26 4.29
N ILE A 84 -8.43 9.02 4.72
CA ILE A 84 -8.40 10.49 4.70
C ILE A 84 -7.97 11.01 6.07
N VAL A 85 -6.98 11.90 6.08
CA VAL A 85 -6.51 12.63 7.24
C VAL A 85 -6.54 14.12 6.93
N PHE A 86 -7.31 14.89 7.68
CA PHE A 86 -7.29 16.34 7.56
C PHE A 86 -6.13 16.94 8.35
N ILE A 87 -5.47 17.93 7.76
CA ILE A 87 -4.38 18.71 8.36
C ILE A 87 -4.72 20.19 8.16
N THR A 88 -5.22 20.86 9.18
CA THR A 88 -5.78 22.20 9.02
C THR A 88 -5.51 23.11 10.24
N GLY A 89 -5.56 24.42 10.01
CA GLY A 89 -5.54 25.42 11.07
C GLY A 89 -6.86 25.62 11.80
N TYR A 90 -7.95 25.03 11.34
CA TYR A 90 -9.33 25.31 11.78
C TYR A 90 -9.95 24.11 12.49
N SER A 91 -10.50 24.35 13.68
CA SER A 91 -11.14 23.31 14.51
C SER A 91 -12.61 23.08 14.16
N ASP A 92 -13.26 24.03 13.47
CA ASP A 92 -14.72 24.08 13.32
C ASP A 92 -15.28 22.99 12.37
N TYR A 93 -14.41 22.42 11.52
CA TYR A 93 -14.77 21.39 10.55
C TYR A 93 -14.67 19.94 11.07
N ILE A 94 -14.40 19.74 12.36
CA ILE A 94 -14.27 18.38 12.93
C ILE A 94 -15.56 17.57 12.76
N SER A 95 -16.73 18.21 12.90
CA SER A 95 -18.02 17.56 12.72
C SER A 95 -18.23 17.04 11.28
N GLU A 96 -17.78 17.77 10.27
CA GLU A 96 -17.91 17.38 8.86
C GLU A 96 -16.96 16.24 8.48
N GLY A 97 -15.84 16.09 9.18
CA GLY A 97 -14.92 14.95 9.02
C GLY A 97 -15.57 13.61 9.32
N TYR A 98 -16.59 13.55 10.18
CA TYR A 98 -17.38 12.33 10.43
C TYR A 98 -18.17 11.88 9.22
N GLU A 99 -18.72 12.82 8.43
CA GLU A 99 -19.52 12.49 7.22
C GLU A 99 -18.69 11.78 6.13
N VAL A 100 -17.39 12.05 6.07
CA VAL A 100 -16.47 11.44 5.10
C VAL A 100 -15.67 10.28 5.69
N ALA A 101 -16.01 9.82 6.91
CA ALA A 101 -15.28 8.79 7.62
C ALA A 101 -13.76 9.04 7.64
N ALA A 102 -13.35 10.27 7.93
CA ALA A 102 -11.93 10.62 8.05
C ALA A 102 -11.26 9.80 9.15
N LEU A 103 -10.05 9.34 8.88
CA LEU A 103 -9.28 8.57 9.85
C LEU A 103 -8.86 9.41 11.05
N HIS A 104 -8.49 10.66 10.79
CA HIS A 104 -8.06 11.58 11.83
C HIS A 104 -8.10 13.05 11.38
N TYR A 105 -8.00 13.93 12.39
CA TYR A 105 -7.91 15.38 12.25
C TYR A 105 -6.66 15.87 12.97
N LEU A 106 -5.76 16.56 12.28
CA LEU A 106 -4.52 17.11 12.82
C LEU A 106 -4.54 18.62 12.70
N MET A 107 -4.30 19.29 13.83
CA MET A 107 -4.19 20.76 13.87
C MET A 107 -2.80 21.21 13.43
N LYS A 108 -2.73 22.25 12.58
CA LYS A 108 -1.49 22.96 12.26
C LYS A 108 -1.07 23.84 13.45
N PRO A 109 0.23 23.92 13.79
CA PRO A 109 1.36 23.22 13.20
C PRO A 109 1.39 21.75 13.60
N VAL A 110 1.54 20.86 12.62
CA VAL A 110 1.52 19.40 12.83
C VAL A 110 2.78 18.96 13.55
N LYS A 111 2.62 18.22 14.64
CA LYS A 111 3.74 17.58 15.34
C LYS A 111 4.09 16.24 14.66
N LYS A 112 5.39 15.99 14.45
CA LYS A 112 5.90 14.79 13.80
C LYS A 112 5.36 13.51 14.45
N GLU A 113 5.37 13.42 15.78
CA GLU A 113 4.93 12.25 16.53
C GLU A 113 3.44 11.97 16.29
N LYS A 114 2.63 13.02 16.17
CA LYS A 114 1.19 12.91 15.88
C LYS A 114 0.95 12.39 14.48
N LEU A 115 1.61 12.96 13.47
CA LEU A 115 1.48 12.50 12.08
C LEU A 115 1.94 11.04 11.94
N CYS A 116 3.11 10.68 12.51
CA CYS A 116 3.59 9.30 12.51
C CYS A 116 2.59 8.32 13.14
N SER A 117 1.99 8.68 14.29
CA SER A 117 0.96 7.85 14.93
C SER A 117 -0.26 7.64 14.04
N VAL A 118 -0.70 8.69 13.33
CA VAL A 118 -1.85 8.62 12.42
C VAL A 118 -1.52 7.80 11.18
N LEU A 119 -0.33 7.95 10.60
CA LEU A 119 0.13 7.16 9.47
C LEU A 119 0.26 5.67 9.83
N ASN A 120 0.76 5.33 11.03
CA ASN A 120 0.77 3.95 11.52
C ASN A 120 -0.65 3.37 11.62
N ARG A 121 -1.61 4.16 12.12
CA ARG A 121 -3.02 3.75 12.18
C ARG A 121 -3.63 3.57 10.79
N ALA A 122 -3.28 4.44 9.83
CA ALA A 122 -3.70 4.29 8.43
C ALA A 122 -3.14 2.99 7.84
N ALA A 123 -1.85 2.74 7.99
CA ALA A 123 -1.18 1.53 7.54
C ALA A 123 -1.80 0.27 8.15
N GLU A 124 -2.09 0.27 9.46
CA GLU A 124 -2.77 -0.84 10.14
C GLU A 124 -4.18 -1.08 9.60
N LYS A 125 -4.95 -0.02 9.34
CA LYS A 125 -6.31 -0.15 8.80
C LYS A 125 -6.30 -0.65 7.36
N LEU A 126 -5.38 -0.16 6.52
CA LEU A 126 -5.17 -0.65 5.16
C LEU A 126 -4.76 -2.13 5.16
N SER A 127 -3.85 -2.53 6.04
CA SER A 127 -3.44 -3.93 6.17
C SER A 127 -4.57 -4.87 6.62
N LYS A 128 -5.48 -4.40 7.48
CA LYS A 128 -6.66 -5.17 7.92
C LYS A 128 -7.69 -5.37 6.81
N ASN A 129 -7.78 -4.43 5.87
CA ASN A 129 -8.69 -4.52 4.72
C ASN A 129 -8.10 -5.34 3.57
N GLU A 130 -6.83 -5.75 3.66
CA GLU A 130 -6.22 -6.58 2.65
C GLU A 130 -6.82 -7.99 2.64
N LYS A 131 -6.84 -8.57 1.44
CA LYS A 131 -7.29 -9.95 1.22
C LYS A 131 -6.47 -10.92 2.06
N VAL A 132 -7.16 -11.78 2.78
CA VAL A 132 -6.58 -12.82 3.62
C VAL A 132 -6.87 -14.17 2.98
N LEU A 133 -5.86 -14.99 2.81
CA LEU A 133 -6.02 -16.39 2.44
C LEU A 133 -6.29 -17.22 3.68
N ASN A 134 -7.24 -18.14 3.61
CA ASN A 134 -7.60 -19.02 4.70
C ASN A 134 -7.29 -20.46 4.28
N PHE A 135 -6.52 -21.17 5.10
CA PHE A 135 -6.13 -22.55 4.87
C PHE A 135 -6.52 -23.43 6.07
N GLU A 136 -7.10 -24.58 5.80
CA GLU A 136 -7.34 -25.59 6.83
C GLU A 136 -6.14 -26.54 6.89
N ILE A 137 -5.45 -26.59 8.03
CA ILE A 137 -4.24 -27.40 8.23
C ILE A 137 -4.38 -28.14 9.56
N GLY A 138 -4.42 -29.46 9.49
CA GLY A 138 -4.52 -30.27 10.71
C GLY A 138 -5.77 -30.04 11.56
N GLY A 139 -6.86 -29.53 10.95
CA GLY A 139 -8.09 -29.18 11.64
C GLY A 139 -8.09 -27.75 12.23
N GLU A 140 -7.05 -26.97 11.99
CA GLU A 140 -6.97 -25.56 12.37
C GLU A 140 -7.10 -24.64 11.17
N MET A 141 -7.78 -23.49 11.36
CA MET A 141 -7.87 -22.46 10.34
C MET A 141 -6.70 -21.49 10.44
N VAL A 142 -5.78 -21.55 9.48
CA VAL A 142 -4.63 -20.66 9.36
C VAL A 142 -4.96 -19.50 8.40
N ARG A 143 -4.81 -18.27 8.89
CA ARG A 143 -5.09 -17.05 8.12
C ARG A 143 -3.79 -16.39 7.71
N VAL A 144 -3.58 -16.21 6.41
CA VAL A 144 -2.38 -15.58 5.85
C VAL A 144 -2.77 -14.33 5.07
N PRO A 145 -2.53 -13.12 5.61
CA PRO A 145 -2.71 -11.89 4.86
C PRO A 145 -1.80 -11.85 3.63
N ILE A 146 -2.35 -11.50 2.46
CA ILE A 146 -1.60 -11.52 1.21
C ILE A 146 -0.34 -10.64 1.27
N TYR A 147 -0.39 -9.49 1.95
CA TYR A 147 0.75 -8.59 2.08
C TYR A 147 1.95 -9.19 2.81
N GLN A 148 1.73 -10.22 3.64
CA GLN A 148 2.80 -10.91 4.35
C GLN A 148 3.51 -11.95 3.48
N ILE A 149 2.90 -12.35 2.35
CA ILE A 149 3.46 -13.38 1.48
C ILE A 149 4.62 -12.79 0.68
N ARG A 150 5.80 -13.34 0.87
CA ARG A 150 7.02 -12.98 0.14
C ARG A 150 7.14 -13.78 -1.16
N TYR A 151 6.94 -15.07 -1.07
CA TYR A 151 6.91 -16.00 -2.20
C TYR A 151 6.22 -17.31 -1.77
N ALA A 152 5.93 -18.15 -2.73
CA ALA A 152 5.47 -19.52 -2.49
C ALA A 152 6.19 -20.46 -3.45
N ASP A 153 6.51 -21.64 -2.98
CA ASP A 153 7.08 -22.71 -3.81
C ASP A 153 6.32 -24.03 -3.65
N VAL A 154 6.54 -24.95 -4.61
CA VAL A 154 5.91 -26.25 -4.58
C VAL A 154 6.96 -27.35 -4.48
N PHE A 155 6.72 -28.30 -3.58
CA PHE A 155 7.45 -29.56 -3.49
C PHE A 155 6.47 -30.74 -3.47
N GLY A 156 6.54 -31.60 -4.47
CA GLY A 156 5.56 -32.66 -4.65
C GLY A 156 4.14 -32.13 -4.85
N ASN A 157 3.24 -32.49 -3.95
CA ASN A 157 1.83 -32.05 -3.93
C ASN A 157 1.55 -30.96 -2.90
N TYR A 158 2.58 -30.35 -2.33
CA TYR A 158 2.47 -29.34 -1.29
C TYR A 158 3.04 -28.01 -1.75
N VAL A 159 2.31 -26.94 -1.46
CA VAL A 159 2.78 -25.57 -1.63
C VAL A 159 3.15 -25.03 -0.27
N THR A 160 4.37 -24.50 -0.16
CA THR A 160 4.82 -23.73 1.00
C THR A 160 4.71 -22.25 0.70
N ILE A 161 3.94 -21.53 1.51
CA ILE A 161 3.73 -20.08 1.44
C ILE A 161 4.65 -19.45 2.47
N HIS A 162 5.66 -18.71 2.00
CA HIS A 162 6.65 -18.03 2.85
C HIS A 162 6.14 -16.64 3.22
N ALA A 163 5.65 -16.50 4.44
CA ALA A 163 5.13 -15.27 5.04
C ALA A 163 5.92 -14.94 6.33
N LEU A 164 5.30 -14.32 7.33
CA LEU A 164 5.90 -14.16 8.67
C LEU A 164 6.16 -15.51 9.32
N SER A 165 5.26 -16.47 9.13
CA SER A 165 5.44 -17.87 9.43
C SER A 165 5.17 -18.67 8.17
N ASP A 166 5.95 -19.69 7.89
CA ASP A 166 5.78 -20.54 6.73
C ASP A 166 4.54 -21.43 6.91
N VAL A 167 3.72 -21.51 5.86
CA VAL A 167 2.48 -22.27 5.84
C VAL A 167 2.51 -23.25 4.67
N THR A 168 2.47 -24.56 4.97
CA THR A 168 2.51 -25.61 3.95
C THR A 168 1.12 -26.25 3.81
N VAL A 169 0.58 -26.24 2.59
CA VAL A 169 -0.75 -26.75 2.28
C VAL A 169 -0.72 -27.71 1.10
N LYS A 170 -1.61 -28.69 1.10
CA LYS A 170 -1.81 -29.60 -0.03
C LYS A 170 -2.68 -28.93 -1.09
N MET A 171 -2.03 -28.32 -2.07
CA MET A 171 -2.69 -27.65 -3.20
C MET A 171 -1.70 -27.49 -4.36
N THR A 172 -2.20 -27.08 -5.52
CA THR A 172 -1.36 -26.72 -6.66
C THR A 172 -0.98 -25.23 -6.63
N LEU A 173 0.15 -24.87 -7.24
CA LEU A 173 0.50 -23.45 -7.44
C LEU A 173 -0.54 -22.70 -8.28
N GLY A 174 -1.20 -23.37 -9.23
CA GLY A 174 -2.25 -22.75 -10.03
C GLY A 174 -3.53 -22.42 -9.24
N GLU A 175 -3.84 -23.18 -8.19
CA GLU A 175 -4.93 -22.88 -7.27
C GLU A 175 -4.58 -21.70 -6.35
N LEU A 176 -3.33 -21.64 -5.89
CA LEU A 176 -2.85 -20.49 -5.13
C LEU A 176 -2.83 -19.22 -5.99
N GLU A 177 -2.31 -19.30 -7.22
CA GLU A 177 -2.21 -18.19 -8.17
C GLU A 177 -3.56 -17.49 -8.41
N LYS A 178 -4.65 -18.25 -8.52
CA LYS A 178 -6.02 -17.71 -8.65
C LYS A 178 -6.51 -16.93 -7.43
N GLN A 179 -5.90 -17.16 -6.28
CA GLN A 179 -6.24 -16.50 -5.03
C GLN A 179 -5.36 -15.29 -4.73
N LEU A 180 -4.26 -15.11 -5.48
CA LEU A 180 -3.34 -13.98 -5.36
C LEU A 180 -3.80 -12.83 -6.29
N ASP A 181 -3.16 -11.67 -6.16
CA ASP A 181 -3.41 -10.49 -6.98
C ASP A 181 -2.22 -10.17 -7.90
N GLU A 182 -2.28 -9.04 -8.59
CA GLU A 182 -1.28 -8.59 -9.57
C GLU A 182 0.13 -8.37 -9.00
N ARG A 183 0.27 -8.27 -7.68
CA ARG A 183 1.58 -8.20 -7.01
C ARG A 183 2.38 -9.49 -7.16
N PHE A 184 1.74 -10.59 -7.54
CA PHE A 184 2.37 -11.90 -7.62
C PHE A 184 2.65 -12.34 -9.05
N TYR A 185 3.84 -12.83 -9.27
CA TYR A 185 4.29 -13.30 -10.57
C TYR A 185 4.81 -14.75 -10.47
N ARG A 186 4.33 -15.59 -11.38
CA ARG A 186 4.77 -16.98 -11.46
C ARG A 186 6.10 -17.09 -12.20
N VAL A 187 7.13 -17.55 -11.50
CA VAL A 187 8.48 -17.77 -12.01
C VAL A 187 8.66 -19.26 -12.31
N GLY A 188 8.55 -19.64 -13.56
CA GLY A 188 8.67 -21.04 -13.97
C GLY A 188 7.53 -21.93 -13.48
N ARG A 189 7.84 -23.18 -13.14
CA ARG A 189 6.83 -24.20 -12.79
C ARG A 189 6.58 -24.31 -11.29
N SER A 190 7.55 -23.90 -10.48
CA SER A 190 7.61 -24.25 -9.06
C SER A 190 7.52 -23.07 -8.10
N THR A 191 7.48 -21.82 -8.58
CA THR A 191 7.59 -20.66 -7.68
C THR A 191 6.67 -19.52 -8.13
N ILE A 192 6.02 -18.87 -7.14
CA ILE A 192 5.32 -17.59 -7.30
C ILE A 192 5.99 -16.59 -6.36
N ILE A 193 6.28 -15.38 -6.84
CA ILE A 193 7.00 -14.35 -6.09
C ILE A 193 6.16 -13.09 -5.99
N ASN A 194 6.17 -12.47 -4.83
CA ASN A 194 5.63 -11.13 -4.64
C ASN A 194 6.63 -10.11 -5.20
N LEU A 195 6.27 -9.45 -6.28
CA LEU A 195 7.11 -8.48 -6.98
C LEU A 195 7.51 -7.29 -6.09
N THR A 196 6.65 -6.92 -5.10
CA THR A 196 6.94 -5.82 -4.16
C THR A 196 8.07 -6.15 -3.19
N GLN A 197 8.40 -7.43 -3.03
CA GLN A 197 9.45 -7.91 -2.12
C GLN A 197 10.81 -8.07 -2.81
N ILE A 198 10.89 -7.83 -4.11
CA ILE A 198 12.12 -8.00 -4.88
C ILE A 198 13.04 -6.79 -4.66
N SER A 199 14.27 -7.07 -4.20
CA SER A 199 15.33 -6.05 -4.09
C SER A 199 16.25 -6.02 -5.33
N ARG A 200 16.46 -7.19 -5.97
CA ARG A 200 17.36 -7.31 -7.13
C ARG A 200 17.01 -8.54 -7.97
N VAL A 201 17.13 -8.41 -9.30
CA VAL A 201 17.04 -9.54 -10.24
C VAL A 201 18.31 -9.63 -11.06
N THR A 202 18.87 -10.83 -11.14
CA THR A 202 19.99 -11.18 -12.04
C THR A 202 19.53 -12.25 -13.04
N LYS A 203 20.36 -12.65 -13.99
CA LYS A 203 20.03 -13.71 -14.94
C LYS A 203 19.89 -15.10 -14.29
N THR A 204 20.35 -15.26 -13.06
CA THR A 204 20.41 -16.58 -12.37
C THR A 204 19.64 -16.62 -11.07
N GLU A 205 19.34 -15.47 -10.47
CA GLU A 205 18.66 -15.42 -9.17
C GLU A 205 17.83 -14.14 -9.00
N ILE A 206 16.85 -14.23 -8.12
CA ILE A 206 16.05 -13.12 -7.59
C ILE A 206 16.41 -12.98 -6.11
N LYS A 207 16.76 -11.77 -5.68
CA LYS A 207 17.01 -11.45 -4.28
C LYS A 207 15.86 -10.66 -3.72
N LEU A 208 15.28 -11.13 -2.61
CA LEU A 208 14.22 -10.44 -1.88
C LEU A 208 14.81 -9.42 -0.89
N SER A 209 13.95 -8.55 -0.37
CA SER A 209 14.33 -7.47 0.57
C SER A 209 14.84 -8.00 1.92
N ASP A 210 14.43 -9.20 2.32
CA ASP A 210 14.91 -9.90 3.53
C ASP A 210 16.24 -10.64 3.32
N GLY A 211 16.80 -10.58 2.10
CA GLY A 211 18.03 -11.27 1.73
C GLY A 211 17.85 -12.67 1.16
N THR A 212 16.65 -13.23 1.15
CA THR A 212 16.35 -14.53 0.54
C THR A 212 16.70 -14.52 -0.95
N ALA A 213 17.46 -15.54 -1.40
CA ALA A 213 17.82 -15.72 -2.81
C ALA A 213 16.99 -16.87 -3.41
N ILE A 214 16.31 -16.60 -4.50
CA ILE A 214 15.47 -17.57 -5.22
C ILE A 214 16.09 -17.80 -6.61
N PRO A 215 16.41 -19.04 -6.99
CA PRO A 215 16.97 -19.34 -8.30
C PRO A 215 16.02 -18.91 -9.42
N LEU A 216 16.54 -18.23 -10.45
CA LEU A 216 15.78 -17.82 -11.61
C LEU A 216 15.95 -18.85 -12.73
N PRO A 217 14.87 -19.49 -13.21
CA PRO A 217 14.94 -20.40 -14.35
C PRO A 217 15.46 -19.72 -15.61
N ARG A 218 16.16 -20.49 -16.46
CA ARG A 218 16.67 -19.98 -17.75
C ARG A 218 15.52 -19.42 -18.60
N GLY A 219 15.70 -18.22 -19.15
CA GLY A 219 14.71 -17.54 -19.98
C GLY A 219 13.62 -16.78 -19.23
N ALA A 220 13.58 -16.83 -17.88
CA ALA A 220 12.57 -16.13 -17.10
C ALA A 220 12.93 -14.64 -16.80
N TYR A 221 14.18 -14.24 -17.08
CA TYR A 221 14.70 -12.89 -16.76
C TYR A 221 13.88 -11.76 -17.40
N ASP A 222 13.58 -11.85 -18.70
CA ASP A 222 12.84 -10.79 -19.39
C ASP A 222 11.37 -10.74 -18.97
N GLY A 223 10.79 -11.89 -18.62
CA GLY A 223 9.41 -11.98 -18.15
C GLY A 223 9.22 -11.28 -16.81
N ILE A 224 10.08 -11.59 -15.82
CA ILE A 224 9.97 -10.98 -14.49
C ILE A 224 10.29 -9.49 -14.51
N ASN A 225 11.27 -9.03 -15.31
CA ASN A 225 11.56 -7.62 -15.44
C ASN A 225 10.38 -6.83 -16.04
N ARG A 226 9.71 -7.40 -17.08
CA ARG A 226 8.49 -6.80 -17.61
C ARG A 226 7.38 -6.74 -16.56
N ALA A 227 7.20 -7.79 -15.77
CA ALA A 227 6.22 -7.79 -14.70
C ALA A 227 6.50 -6.70 -13.66
N ILE A 228 7.77 -6.51 -13.25
CA ILE A 228 8.18 -5.46 -12.32
C ILE A 228 7.90 -4.05 -12.89
N ILE A 229 8.23 -3.84 -14.19
CA ILE A 229 8.03 -2.54 -14.85
C ILE A 229 6.53 -2.22 -15.00
N ASN A 230 5.71 -3.23 -15.29
CA ASN A 230 4.27 -3.08 -15.51
C ASN A 230 3.45 -3.08 -14.19
N MET A 231 4.07 -3.39 -13.07
CA MET A 231 3.44 -3.29 -11.76
C MET A 231 3.33 -1.80 -11.39
N ARG A 232 2.13 -1.24 -11.61
CA ARG A 232 1.75 0.15 -11.25
C ARG A 232 1.34 0.26 -9.80
#